data_5c4a242aa91e81dc6f26ddc37369d800
#
_entry.id   5c4a242aa91e81dc6f26ddc37369d800
#
_cell.length_a   1.000
_cell.length_b   1.000
_cell.length_c   1.000
_cell.angle_alpha   90.00
_cell.angle_beta   90.00
_cell.angle_gamma   90.00
#
_symmetry.space_group_name_H-M   'P 1'
#
loop_
_entity.id
_entity.type
_entity.pdbx_description
1 polymer ?
#
loop_
_entity_poly.entity_id
_entity_poly.type
_entity_poly.pdbx_seq_one_letter_code
_entity_poly.pdbx_strand_id
1 'polypeptide(L)'
;MHEQSEKDFQIHIAGPPYVVELIRRSLAHDFWYFSVTAVILFGVTMAAMFRSVRVFLGMLATCTSAVLLTLLLESVFGKKIGILTVNLGTIIFVVALSHLIYMTFNWQTVADRRHRLGKKSPSLAADARRMTFPASFWSMVCASLGFGSLLIVQAKPLRELGFGGVLGSVVAFICAYVMYPPFLRWAVPRQSKLIEQEPPRAFWSRRYTLLSLGVIVISVGLGFGLTKVNTDPSLLDYFKPRSELRNGLEYIDLSGGSNPLTLVVSSADGSPLNSDAAYEKMWRLQGALENYRDVGTVISLPTLLAEGDRVPFSFLISYEKMMELMEQPKYARVAKNFVTKDRKHAMFLLRMVEDRRDKDRANVVEDIRAICRKYGFKAELVGGIYYLQGRLAKLVSSSLVTGLFWLNLLFVIIAWIVARMVRGAVAMIASLMLVPFCVLGGIGWLHIPMDVISSPATNVCIGIAIDSMIHLVFGVRRAEADGTKGWAAWVAAREQQWRGIVYSDVIIAAGFAIFVLSDFPPTQRFGLVLLAGCIIDILANLFVLPLLGGAQWKKKY
;
A
#
# COMPACT_ATOMS: atom_id res chain seq x y z
N MET A 1 -5.65 -34.41 8.51
CA MET A 1 -4.71 -34.63 7.39
C MET A 1 -3.26 -34.83 7.84
N HIS A 2 -2.83 -34.28 8.97
CA HIS A 2 -1.52 -34.61 9.55
C HIS A 2 -1.39 -36.07 10.03
N GLU A 3 -2.49 -36.78 10.27
CA GLU A 3 -2.50 -38.16 10.75
C GLU A 3 -2.23 -39.23 9.66
N GLN A 4 -2.17 -38.83 8.38
CA GLN A 4 -1.97 -39.78 7.26
C GLN A 4 -0.59 -39.63 6.58
N SER A 5 0.32 -38.86 7.15
CA SER A 5 1.69 -38.79 6.65
C SER A 5 2.53 -39.89 7.30
N GLU A 6 2.62 -41.03 6.67
CA GLU A 6 3.64 -42.05 6.98
C GLU A 6 5.03 -41.49 6.57
N LYS A 7 6.10 -41.96 7.22
CA LYS A 7 7.46 -41.45 7.07
C LYS A 7 7.99 -41.41 5.64
N ASP A 8 7.38 -42.13 4.72
CA ASP A 8 7.79 -42.26 3.32
C ASP A 8 6.89 -41.50 2.33
N PHE A 9 5.87 -40.76 2.81
CA PHE A 9 4.88 -40.10 1.94
C PHE A 9 4.62 -38.67 2.42
N GLN A 10 5.04 -37.68 1.64
CA GLN A 10 4.79 -36.27 1.92
C GLN A 10 3.64 -35.76 1.04
N ILE A 11 2.57 -35.28 1.67
CA ILE A 11 1.41 -34.70 0.98
C ILE A 11 1.55 -33.18 1.01
N HIS A 12 1.69 -32.55 -0.16
CA HIS A 12 1.64 -31.11 -0.33
C HIS A 12 0.28 -30.69 -0.88
N ILE A 13 -0.40 -29.79 -0.17
CA ILE A 13 -1.70 -29.27 -0.61
C ILE A 13 -1.50 -27.84 -1.07
N ALA A 14 -1.91 -27.55 -2.30
CA ALA A 14 -1.92 -26.22 -2.86
C ALA A 14 -3.10 -26.05 -3.83
N GLY A 15 -3.46 -24.81 -4.13
CA GLY A 15 -4.52 -24.50 -5.09
C GLY A 15 -5.40 -23.33 -4.65
N PRO A 16 -6.16 -22.70 -5.57
CA PRO A 16 -6.93 -21.50 -5.29
C PRO A 16 -7.87 -21.59 -4.09
N PRO A 17 -8.63 -22.65 -3.85
CA PRO A 17 -9.51 -22.74 -2.67
C PRO A 17 -8.73 -22.72 -1.35
N TYR A 18 -7.60 -23.42 -1.28
CA TYR A 18 -6.75 -23.46 -0.09
C TYR A 18 -6.07 -22.11 0.16
N VAL A 19 -5.60 -21.47 -0.91
CA VAL A 19 -5.02 -20.11 -0.87
C VAL A 19 -6.02 -19.11 -0.29
N VAL A 20 -7.27 -19.09 -0.79
CA VAL A 20 -8.31 -18.18 -0.33
C VAL A 20 -8.64 -18.41 1.16
N GLU A 21 -8.76 -19.65 1.58
CA GLU A 21 -9.05 -19.98 2.99
C GLU A 21 -7.90 -19.58 3.90
N LEU A 22 -6.65 -19.78 3.48
CA LEU A 22 -5.49 -19.38 4.27
C LEU A 22 -5.41 -17.85 4.42
N ILE A 23 -5.61 -17.11 3.33
CA ILE A 23 -5.66 -15.64 3.37
C ILE A 23 -6.78 -15.19 4.32
N ARG A 24 -7.97 -15.79 4.26
CA ARG A 24 -9.08 -15.47 5.15
C ARG A 24 -8.72 -15.68 6.63
N ARG A 25 -8.05 -16.78 6.95
CA ARG A 25 -7.60 -17.09 8.32
C ARG A 25 -6.54 -16.11 8.80
N SER A 26 -5.54 -15.82 7.97
CA SER A 26 -4.50 -14.86 8.29
C SER A 26 -5.09 -13.47 8.56
N LEU A 27 -6.02 -13.00 7.72
CA LEU A 27 -6.67 -11.71 7.92
C LEU A 27 -7.52 -11.66 9.20
N ALA A 28 -8.23 -12.74 9.54
CA ALA A 28 -9.00 -12.81 10.78
C ALA A 28 -8.08 -12.79 12.02
N HIS A 29 -6.95 -13.51 11.96
CA HIS A 29 -5.93 -13.48 13.01
C HIS A 29 -5.31 -12.09 13.14
N ASP A 30 -4.89 -11.48 12.02
CA ASP A 30 -4.29 -10.16 11.97
C ASP A 30 -5.21 -9.09 12.58
N PHE A 31 -6.53 -9.16 12.29
CA PHE A 31 -7.50 -8.21 12.83
C PHE A 31 -7.50 -8.17 14.37
N TRP A 32 -7.56 -9.33 15.02
CA TRP A 32 -7.52 -9.41 16.47
C TRP A 32 -6.15 -9.04 17.04
N TYR A 33 -5.10 -9.58 16.44
CA TYR A 33 -3.74 -9.35 16.87
C TYR A 33 -3.34 -7.86 16.78
N PHE A 34 -3.67 -7.21 15.66
CA PHE A 34 -3.40 -5.80 15.48
C PHE A 34 -4.22 -4.92 16.44
N SER A 35 -5.49 -5.24 16.63
CA SER A 35 -6.35 -4.47 17.53
C SER A 35 -5.82 -4.49 18.96
N VAL A 36 -5.46 -5.66 19.48
CA VAL A 36 -4.92 -5.82 20.84
C VAL A 36 -3.54 -5.15 20.96
N THR A 37 -2.65 -5.42 20.01
CA THR A 37 -1.29 -4.85 20.00
C THR A 37 -1.33 -3.33 19.87
N ALA A 38 -2.22 -2.78 19.05
CA ALA A 38 -2.43 -1.34 18.90
C ALA A 38 -2.86 -0.70 20.23
N VAL A 39 -3.86 -1.26 20.90
CA VAL A 39 -4.33 -0.73 22.19
C VAL A 39 -3.21 -0.74 23.22
N ILE A 40 -2.44 -1.82 23.32
CA ILE A 40 -1.32 -1.93 24.27
C ILE A 40 -0.21 -0.93 23.90
N LEU A 41 0.23 -0.92 22.64
CA LEU A 41 1.33 -0.09 22.17
C LEU A 41 1.01 1.40 22.32
N PHE A 42 -0.14 1.82 21.84
CA PHE A 42 -0.59 3.20 21.97
C PHE A 42 -0.86 3.55 23.44
N GLY A 43 -1.43 2.62 24.21
CA GLY A 43 -1.67 2.80 25.63
C GLY A 43 -0.38 3.09 26.40
N VAL A 44 0.63 2.25 26.22
CA VAL A 44 1.95 2.41 26.86
C VAL A 44 2.62 3.71 26.39
N THR A 45 2.62 3.97 25.09
CA THR A 45 3.27 5.17 24.52
C THR A 45 2.62 6.45 25.03
N MET A 46 1.29 6.54 25.04
CA MET A 46 0.56 7.70 25.56
C MET A 46 0.77 7.88 27.06
N ALA A 47 0.74 6.80 27.84
CA ALA A 47 0.98 6.86 29.28
C ALA A 47 2.41 7.37 29.58
N ALA A 48 3.41 6.89 28.85
CA ALA A 48 4.79 7.33 28.99
C ALA A 48 4.98 8.82 28.62
N MET A 49 4.32 9.28 27.54
CA MET A 49 4.46 10.64 27.05
C MET A 49 3.74 11.68 27.90
N PHE A 50 2.48 11.46 28.17
CA PHE A 50 1.64 12.48 28.81
C PHE A 50 1.53 12.30 30.32
N ARG A 51 1.84 11.11 30.84
CA ARG A 51 1.81 10.78 32.28
C ARG A 51 0.54 11.27 33.01
N SER A 52 -0.57 11.30 32.28
CA SER A 52 -1.88 11.74 32.76
C SER A 52 -2.95 10.76 32.33
N VAL A 53 -3.54 10.05 33.28
CA VAL A 53 -4.60 9.07 33.03
C VAL A 53 -5.80 9.72 32.32
N ARG A 54 -6.14 10.96 32.65
CA ARG A 54 -7.28 11.68 32.05
C ARG A 54 -7.05 11.99 30.57
N VAL A 55 -5.85 12.43 30.21
CA VAL A 55 -5.43 12.65 28.82
C VAL A 55 -5.43 11.33 28.06
N PHE A 56 -4.88 10.29 28.64
CA PHE A 56 -4.87 8.95 28.09
C PHE A 56 -6.27 8.42 27.79
N LEU A 57 -7.17 8.44 28.78
CA LEU A 57 -8.56 7.99 28.64
C LEU A 57 -9.30 8.81 27.57
N GLY A 58 -9.07 10.14 27.52
CA GLY A 58 -9.64 11.01 26.51
C GLY A 58 -9.17 10.65 25.09
N MET A 59 -7.88 10.40 24.91
CA MET A 59 -7.32 9.98 23.62
C MET A 59 -7.87 8.62 23.21
N LEU A 60 -7.82 7.63 24.09
CA LEU A 60 -8.31 6.27 23.81
C LEU A 60 -9.81 6.30 23.45
N ALA A 61 -10.63 6.94 24.26
CA ALA A 61 -12.08 7.04 24.01
C ALA A 61 -12.36 7.72 22.67
N THR A 62 -11.68 8.82 22.36
CA THR A 62 -11.89 9.56 21.09
C THR A 62 -11.46 8.74 19.88
N CYS A 63 -10.29 8.11 19.92
CA CYS A 63 -9.80 7.27 18.82
C CYS A 63 -10.69 6.05 18.59
N THR A 64 -11.08 5.35 19.67
CA THR A 64 -11.99 4.20 19.57
C THR A 64 -13.35 4.61 19.00
N SER A 65 -13.90 5.76 19.46
CA SER A 65 -15.15 6.28 18.91
C SER A 65 -15.03 6.63 17.42
N ALA A 66 -13.91 7.20 16.99
CA ALA A 66 -13.68 7.51 15.58
C ALA A 66 -13.66 6.23 14.72
N VAL A 67 -12.99 5.17 15.19
CA VAL A 67 -12.96 3.87 14.50
C VAL A 67 -14.35 3.26 14.44
N LEU A 68 -15.03 3.14 15.58
CA LEU A 68 -16.36 2.51 15.64
C LEU A 68 -17.38 3.27 14.79
N LEU A 69 -17.38 4.60 14.84
CA LEU A 69 -18.28 5.42 14.04
C LEU A 69 -17.98 5.29 12.54
N THR A 70 -16.70 5.21 12.16
CA THR A 70 -16.32 4.99 10.76
C THR A 70 -16.80 3.63 10.25
N LEU A 71 -16.57 2.55 11.01
CA LEU A 71 -17.02 1.21 10.65
C LEU A 71 -18.56 1.10 10.60
N LEU A 72 -19.23 1.75 11.52
CA LEU A 72 -20.70 1.85 11.52
C LEU A 72 -21.21 2.53 10.25
N LEU A 73 -20.64 3.68 9.90
CA LEU A 73 -21.03 4.41 8.69
C LEU A 73 -20.72 3.61 7.42
N GLU A 74 -19.57 2.92 7.33
CA GLU A 74 -19.29 2.00 6.21
C GLU A 74 -20.35 0.91 6.08
N SER A 75 -20.76 0.32 7.20
CA SER A 75 -21.85 -0.68 7.23
C SER A 75 -23.17 -0.10 6.73
N VAL A 76 -23.53 1.12 7.16
CA VAL A 76 -24.73 1.83 6.68
C VAL A 76 -24.69 2.08 5.17
N PHE A 77 -23.51 2.38 4.62
CA PHE A 77 -23.32 2.53 3.17
C PHE A 77 -23.22 1.18 2.42
N GLY A 78 -23.48 0.05 3.08
CA GLY A 78 -23.48 -1.28 2.48
C GLY A 78 -22.09 -1.76 2.04
N LYS A 79 -21.02 -1.18 2.59
CA LYS A 79 -19.66 -1.61 2.30
C LYS A 79 -19.30 -2.85 3.11
N LYS A 80 -18.64 -3.81 2.44
CA LYS A 80 -18.15 -5.03 3.10
C LYS A 80 -16.70 -4.84 3.50
N ILE A 81 -16.31 -5.42 4.64
CA ILE A 81 -14.91 -5.45 5.06
C ILE A 81 -14.16 -6.39 4.12
N GLY A 82 -13.27 -5.83 3.33
CA GLY A 82 -12.40 -6.55 2.40
C GLY A 82 -10.96 -6.67 2.91
N ILE A 83 -10.09 -7.25 2.10
CA ILE A 83 -8.68 -7.51 2.43
C ILE A 83 -7.93 -6.24 2.87
N LEU A 84 -8.19 -5.11 2.23
CA LEU A 84 -7.54 -3.83 2.55
C LEU A 84 -8.24 -3.08 3.69
N THR A 85 -9.56 -3.18 3.77
CA THR A 85 -10.35 -2.46 4.78
C THR A 85 -10.25 -3.06 6.17
N VAL A 86 -9.73 -4.30 6.31
CA VAL A 86 -9.37 -4.89 7.62
C VAL A 86 -8.42 -3.97 8.39
N ASN A 87 -7.47 -3.34 7.70
CA ASN A 87 -6.46 -2.46 8.30
C ASN A 87 -6.98 -1.04 8.57
N LEU A 88 -8.18 -0.70 8.08
CA LEU A 88 -8.73 0.65 8.16
C LEU A 88 -8.91 1.12 9.61
N GLY A 89 -9.32 0.24 10.53
CA GLY A 89 -9.47 0.57 11.94
C GLY A 89 -8.18 1.14 12.55
N THR A 90 -7.05 0.48 12.32
CA THR A 90 -5.74 0.95 12.79
C THR A 90 -5.32 2.26 12.12
N ILE A 91 -5.57 2.41 10.82
CA ILE A 91 -5.27 3.63 10.08
C ILE A 91 -6.06 4.83 10.65
N ILE A 92 -7.36 4.68 10.85
CA ILE A 92 -8.22 5.75 11.40
C ILE A 92 -7.86 6.07 12.85
N PHE A 93 -7.51 5.06 13.65
CA PHE A 93 -7.03 5.27 15.01
C PHE A 93 -5.79 6.17 15.01
N VAL A 94 -4.82 5.89 14.14
CA VAL A 94 -3.58 6.66 13.99
C VAL A 94 -3.84 8.08 13.51
N VAL A 95 -4.72 8.27 12.51
CA VAL A 95 -5.11 9.59 11.99
C VAL A 95 -5.80 10.43 13.08
N ALA A 96 -6.73 9.84 13.83
CA ALA A 96 -7.38 10.53 14.94
C ALA A 96 -6.35 10.94 16.01
N LEU A 97 -5.43 10.02 16.33
CA LEU A 97 -4.42 10.24 17.35
C LEU A 97 -3.48 11.39 17.01
N SER A 98 -3.09 11.58 15.74
CA SER A 98 -2.30 12.73 15.29
C SER A 98 -2.96 14.05 15.71
N HIS A 99 -4.24 14.25 15.41
CA HIS A 99 -4.96 15.47 15.82
C HIS A 99 -4.95 15.69 17.33
N LEU A 100 -5.10 14.62 18.11
CA LEU A 100 -5.12 14.67 19.57
C LEU A 100 -3.74 15.02 20.15
N ILE A 101 -2.67 14.49 19.58
CA ILE A 101 -1.29 14.77 20.01
C ILE A 101 -1.00 16.26 19.81
N TYR A 102 -1.22 16.81 18.62
CA TYR A 102 -0.99 18.23 18.37
C TYR A 102 -1.87 19.14 19.24
N MET A 103 -3.13 18.78 19.46
CA MET A 103 -4.01 19.52 20.36
C MET A 103 -3.50 19.50 21.80
N THR A 104 -2.97 18.37 22.27
CA THR A 104 -2.41 18.23 23.63
C THR A 104 -1.14 19.03 23.80
N PHE A 105 -0.23 19.00 22.82
CA PHE A 105 1.00 19.81 22.85
C PHE A 105 0.68 21.32 22.82
N ASN A 106 -0.25 21.74 21.98
CA ASN A 106 -0.69 23.13 21.97
C ASN A 106 -1.37 23.53 23.28
N TRP A 107 -2.12 22.60 23.92
CA TRP A 107 -2.72 22.85 25.24
C TRP A 107 -1.65 23.05 26.32
N GLN A 108 -0.59 22.26 26.34
CA GLN A 108 0.55 22.46 27.24
C GLN A 108 1.25 23.79 26.95
N THR A 109 1.50 24.10 25.69
CA THR A 109 2.14 25.36 25.27
C THR A 109 1.34 26.60 25.70
N VAL A 110 0.00 26.56 25.53
CA VAL A 110 -0.88 27.65 25.97
C VAL A 110 -0.87 27.78 27.51
N ALA A 111 -0.87 26.66 28.22
CA ALA A 111 -0.78 26.66 29.69
C ALA A 111 0.53 27.29 30.17
N ASP A 112 1.66 26.89 29.61
CA ASP A 112 2.99 27.43 29.96
C ASP A 112 3.10 28.93 29.65
N ARG A 113 2.63 29.36 28.46
CA ARG A 113 2.61 30.80 28.07
C ARG A 113 1.79 31.65 29.03
N ARG A 114 0.62 31.16 29.47
CA ARG A 114 -0.28 31.89 30.39
C ARG A 114 0.28 31.94 31.81
N HIS A 115 0.88 30.85 32.28
CA HIS A 115 1.53 30.83 33.57
C HIS A 115 2.65 31.90 33.68
N ARG A 116 3.45 32.05 32.60
CA ARG A 116 4.48 33.10 32.51
C ARG A 116 3.91 34.51 32.56
N LEU A 117 2.76 34.72 31.94
CA LEU A 117 2.10 36.04 31.86
C LEU A 117 1.24 36.35 33.09
N GLY A 118 1.19 35.48 34.10
CA GLY A 118 0.36 35.66 35.29
C GLY A 118 -1.15 35.70 35.00
N LYS A 119 -1.58 35.31 33.80
CA LYS A 119 -2.99 35.39 33.39
C LYS A 119 -3.71 34.08 33.66
N LYS A 120 -4.69 34.11 34.58
CA LYS A 120 -5.63 33.00 34.76
C LYS A 120 -6.67 33.06 33.61
N SER A 121 -6.90 31.93 32.94
CA SER A 121 -7.94 31.82 31.93
C SER A 121 -8.86 30.63 32.20
N PRO A 122 -10.17 30.81 32.04
CA PRO A 122 -11.14 29.74 32.28
C PRO A 122 -11.15 28.66 31.18
N SER A 123 -10.45 28.81 30.08
CA SER A 123 -10.64 27.94 28.90
C SER A 123 -9.37 27.58 28.13
N LEU A 124 -8.32 27.03 28.80
CA LEU A 124 -7.09 26.54 28.15
C LEU A 124 -7.37 25.56 27.00
N ALA A 125 -8.36 24.67 27.19
CA ALA A 125 -8.74 23.70 26.16
C ALA A 125 -9.37 24.37 24.91
N ALA A 126 -10.13 25.45 25.09
CA ALA A 126 -10.73 26.21 23.98
C ALA A 126 -9.67 26.95 23.17
N ASP A 127 -8.66 27.52 23.84
CA ASP A 127 -7.56 28.20 23.16
C ASP A 127 -6.68 27.21 22.40
N ALA A 128 -6.36 26.07 23.00
CA ALA A 128 -5.64 24.99 22.33
C ALA A 128 -6.38 24.50 21.07
N ARG A 129 -7.70 24.30 21.21
CA ARG A 129 -8.56 23.93 20.09
C ARG A 129 -8.50 24.95 18.95
N ARG A 130 -8.66 26.24 19.26
CA ARG A 130 -8.56 27.33 18.27
C ARG A 130 -7.18 27.40 17.62
N MET A 131 -6.13 27.20 18.41
CA MET A 131 -4.75 27.24 17.93
C MET A 131 -4.43 26.07 16.99
N THR A 132 -4.99 24.90 17.23
CA THR A 132 -4.70 23.68 16.46
C THR A 132 -5.62 23.54 15.24
N PHE A 133 -6.84 24.09 15.29
CA PHE A 133 -7.88 23.88 14.29
C PHE A 133 -7.42 24.12 12.84
N PRO A 134 -6.77 25.25 12.48
CA PRO A 134 -6.42 25.51 11.08
C PRO A 134 -5.45 24.46 10.51
N ALA A 135 -4.47 24.04 11.31
CA ALA A 135 -3.50 23.04 10.88
C ALA A 135 -4.18 21.67 10.74
N SER A 136 -4.93 21.24 11.75
CA SER A 136 -5.64 19.95 11.71
C SER A 136 -6.71 19.88 10.62
N PHE A 137 -7.39 21.01 10.30
CA PHE A 137 -8.34 21.05 9.19
C PHE A 137 -7.66 20.77 7.85
N TRP A 138 -6.55 21.45 7.58
CA TRP A 138 -5.80 21.20 6.35
C TRP A 138 -5.16 19.81 6.32
N SER A 139 -4.73 19.29 7.47
CA SER A 139 -4.25 17.91 7.62
C SER A 139 -5.36 16.91 7.26
N MET A 140 -6.56 17.06 7.82
CA MET A 140 -7.73 16.24 7.47
C MET A 140 -8.04 16.29 5.97
N VAL A 141 -8.00 17.49 5.36
CA VAL A 141 -8.19 17.64 3.91
C VAL A 141 -7.13 16.86 3.12
N CYS A 142 -5.85 16.97 3.52
CA CYS A 142 -4.75 16.26 2.86
C CYS A 142 -4.87 14.75 3.01
N ALA A 143 -5.18 14.25 4.21
CA ALA A 143 -5.42 12.83 4.42
C ALA A 143 -6.61 12.32 3.57
N SER A 144 -7.71 13.09 3.55
CA SER A 144 -8.87 12.78 2.71
C SER A 144 -8.52 12.77 1.22
N LEU A 145 -7.66 13.65 0.73
CA LEU A 145 -7.19 13.64 -0.65
C LEU A 145 -6.26 12.46 -0.94
N GLY A 146 -5.39 12.10 0.02
CA GLY A 146 -4.54 10.91 -0.08
C GLY A 146 -5.36 9.64 -0.29
N PHE A 147 -6.36 9.41 0.56
CA PHE A 147 -7.31 8.30 0.39
C PHE A 147 -8.23 8.49 -0.82
N GLY A 148 -8.68 9.71 -1.08
CA GLY A 148 -9.54 10.06 -2.20
C GLY A 148 -8.90 9.76 -3.56
N SER A 149 -7.58 9.84 -3.68
CA SER A 149 -6.85 9.47 -4.89
C SER A 149 -7.06 7.99 -5.28
N LEU A 150 -7.35 7.13 -4.29
CA LEU A 150 -7.64 5.71 -4.52
C LEU A 150 -9.04 5.47 -5.11
N LEU A 151 -9.96 6.42 -5.00
CA LEU A 151 -11.30 6.31 -5.59
C LEU A 151 -11.29 6.32 -7.12
N ILE A 152 -10.27 6.94 -7.72
CA ILE A 152 -10.11 7.05 -9.16
C ILE A 152 -9.55 5.74 -9.76
N VAL A 153 -8.97 4.88 -8.94
CA VAL A 153 -8.34 3.64 -9.35
C VAL A 153 -9.39 2.61 -9.76
N GLN A 154 -9.13 1.82 -10.80
CA GLN A 154 -10.07 0.80 -11.28
C GLN A 154 -10.18 -0.42 -10.35
N ALA A 155 -9.17 -0.69 -9.52
CA ALA A 155 -9.18 -1.83 -8.60
C ALA A 155 -10.18 -1.61 -7.46
N LYS A 156 -11.20 -2.47 -7.37
CA LYS A 156 -12.28 -2.40 -6.37
C LYS A 156 -11.77 -2.32 -4.92
N PRO A 157 -10.80 -3.16 -4.48
CA PRO A 157 -10.31 -3.09 -3.09
C PRO A 157 -9.67 -1.73 -2.74
N LEU A 158 -8.99 -1.09 -3.71
CA LEU A 158 -8.38 0.24 -3.52
C LEU A 158 -9.45 1.33 -3.36
N ARG A 159 -10.52 1.27 -4.15
CA ARG A 159 -11.64 2.21 -4.03
C ARG A 159 -12.37 2.05 -2.69
N GLU A 160 -12.52 0.83 -2.19
CA GLU A 160 -13.12 0.56 -0.89
C GLU A 160 -12.27 1.17 0.23
N LEU A 161 -10.95 0.95 0.20
CA LEU A 161 -10.02 1.58 1.13
C LEU A 161 -10.05 3.11 1.02
N GLY A 162 -10.10 3.65 -0.21
CA GLY A 162 -10.19 5.08 -0.47
C GLY A 162 -11.44 5.70 0.16
N PHE A 163 -12.60 5.07 -0.03
CA PHE A 163 -13.87 5.52 0.54
C PHE A 163 -13.82 5.52 2.08
N GLY A 164 -13.42 4.39 2.67
CA GLY A 164 -13.31 4.27 4.13
C GLY A 164 -12.29 5.24 4.72
N GLY A 165 -11.16 5.46 4.03
CA GLY A 165 -10.13 6.40 4.46
C GLY A 165 -10.59 7.85 4.43
N VAL A 166 -11.31 8.28 3.38
CA VAL A 166 -11.91 9.63 3.32
C VAL A 166 -12.92 9.81 4.44
N LEU A 167 -13.88 8.89 4.56
CA LEU A 167 -14.91 8.92 5.59
C LEU A 167 -14.27 8.94 6.99
N GLY A 168 -13.32 8.04 7.23
CA GLY A 168 -12.63 7.93 8.50
C GLY A 168 -11.79 9.15 8.86
N SER A 169 -11.14 9.80 7.90
CA SER A 169 -10.37 11.03 8.14
C SER A 169 -11.28 12.17 8.60
N VAL A 170 -12.45 12.33 7.98
CA VAL A 170 -13.44 13.33 8.37
C VAL A 170 -14.02 13.01 9.75
N VAL A 171 -14.40 11.76 10.01
CA VAL A 171 -14.92 11.29 11.29
C VAL A 171 -13.87 11.48 12.40
N ALA A 172 -12.62 11.13 12.15
CA ALA A 172 -11.51 11.30 13.09
C ALA A 172 -11.34 12.77 13.51
N PHE A 173 -11.38 13.69 12.53
CA PHE A 173 -11.31 15.12 12.78
C PHE A 173 -12.51 15.60 13.63
N ILE A 174 -13.73 15.22 13.28
CA ILE A 174 -14.93 15.60 14.02
C ILE A 174 -14.86 15.08 15.47
N CYS A 175 -14.54 13.79 15.66
CA CYS A 175 -14.39 13.20 16.99
C CYS A 175 -13.31 13.94 17.81
N ALA A 176 -12.14 14.23 17.20
CA ALA A 176 -11.07 14.94 17.88
C ALA A 176 -11.49 16.34 18.38
N TYR A 177 -12.29 17.06 17.62
CA TYR A 177 -12.69 18.43 17.97
C TYR A 177 -13.96 18.54 18.80
N VAL A 178 -14.78 17.49 18.83
CA VAL A 178 -16.03 17.44 19.63
C VAL A 178 -15.80 16.72 20.95
N MET A 179 -15.19 15.53 20.92
CA MET A 179 -15.13 14.65 22.10
C MET A 179 -13.92 14.91 22.98
N TYR A 180 -12.77 15.29 22.43
CA TYR A 180 -11.54 15.39 23.20
C TYR A 180 -11.38 16.63 24.09
N PRO A 181 -11.84 17.85 23.71
CA PRO A 181 -11.68 19.05 24.55
C PRO A 181 -12.26 18.95 25.97
N PRO A 182 -13.39 18.26 26.24
CA PRO A 182 -13.87 18.02 27.59
C PRO A 182 -12.85 17.31 28.50
N PHE A 183 -12.12 16.31 27.96
CA PHE A 183 -11.08 15.60 28.72
C PHE A 183 -9.90 16.50 29.06
N LEU A 184 -9.50 17.41 28.16
CA LEU A 184 -8.46 18.40 28.44
C LEU A 184 -8.88 19.41 29.51
N ARG A 185 -10.19 19.75 29.62
CA ARG A 185 -10.70 20.60 30.72
C ARG A 185 -10.61 19.88 32.07
N TRP A 186 -10.82 18.57 32.07
CA TRP A 186 -10.73 17.74 33.27
C TRP A 186 -9.28 17.43 33.67
N ALA A 187 -8.34 17.48 32.75
CA ALA A 187 -6.93 17.25 33.00
C ALA A 187 -6.22 18.50 33.53
N VAL A 188 -5.16 18.30 34.28
CA VAL A 188 -4.27 19.37 34.75
C VAL A 188 -3.05 19.41 33.84
N PRO A 189 -2.74 20.57 33.21
CA PRO A 189 -1.56 20.67 32.38
C PRO A 189 -0.29 20.47 33.23
N ARG A 190 0.59 19.62 32.75
CA ARG A 190 1.89 19.43 33.39
C ARG A 190 2.74 20.67 33.08
N GLN A 191 3.22 21.33 34.11
CA GLN A 191 4.22 22.37 33.94
C GLN A 191 5.46 21.73 33.31
N SER A 192 5.77 22.08 32.08
CA SER A 192 7.06 21.77 31.51
C SER A 192 8.10 22.52 32.35
N LYS A 193 9.13 21.83 32.86
CA LYS A 193 10.33 22.53 33.34
C LYS A 193 10.80 23.36 32.15
N LEU A 194 10.51 24.64 32.22
CA LEU A 194 10.88 25.60 31.20
C LEU A 194 12.39 25.51 31.03
N ILE A 195 12.82 24.91 29.97
CA ILE A 195 14.10 25.29 29.40
C ILE A 195 13.91 26.77 29.08
N GLU A 196 14.53 27.63 29.87
CA GLU A 196 14.67 29.04 29.53
C GLU A 196 14.95 29.06 28.03
N GLN A 197 14.10 29.74 27.27
CA GLN A 197 14.41 29.99 25.86
C GLN A 197 15.59 30.92 25.87
N GLU A 198 16.80 30.35 26.02
CA GLU A 198 17.98 31.03 25.53
C GLU A 198 17.68 31.46 24.09
N PRO A 199 17.99 32.73 23.74
CA PRO A 199 17.82 33.19 22.36
C PRO A 199 18.40 32.09 21.46
N PRO A 200 17.75 31.74 20.34
CA PRO A 200 18.11 30.60 19.54
C PRO A 200 19.61 30.65 19.29
N ARG A 201 20.37 29.91 20.12
CA ARG A 201 21.78 29.73 19.91
C ARG A 201 21.91 29.34 18.47
N ALA A 202 22.86 29.90 17.77
CA ALA A 202 23.11 29.65 16.35
C ALA A 202 23.20 28.13 16.07
N PHE A 203 22.06 27.46 16.17
CA PHE A 203 21.90 26.00 15.96
C PHE A 203 22.17 25.63 14.51
N TRP A 204 22.39 26.64 13.65
CA TRP A 204 23.00 26.50 12.33
C TRP A 204 24.51 26.40 12.48
N SER A 205 24.87 25.46 13.33
CA SER A 205 26.23 24.97 13.25
C SER A 205 26.39 24.34 11.86
N ARG A 206 27.60 24.44 11.33
CA ARG A 206 28.02 23.71 10.11
C ARG A 206 27.52 22.25 10.08
N ARG A 207 27.33 21.64 11.25
CA ARG A 207 26.78 20.29 11.44
C ARG A 207 25.32 20.12 10.98
N TYR A 208 24.44 21.08 11.27
CA TYR A 208 23.03 20.97 10.84
C TYR A 208 22.91 21.08 9.32
N THR A 209 23.58 22.02 8.69
CA THR A 209 23.60 22.15 7.23
C THR A 209 24.18 20.89 6.59
N LEU A 210 25.22 20.30 7.16
CA LEU A 210 25.81 19.05 6.68
C LEU A 210 24.81 17.87 6.83
N LEU A 211 24.10 17.77 7.97
CA LEU A 211 23.06 16.75 8.16
C LEU A 211 21.92 16.90 7.15
N SER A 212 21.42 18.12 6.97
CA SER A 212 20.35 18.39 5.98
C SER A 212 20.79 18.06 4.55
N LEU A 213 22.02 18.42 4.19
CA LEU A 213 22.59 18.07 2.89
C LEU A 213 22.76 16.55 2.76
N GLY A 214 23.20 15.88 3.83
CA GLY A 214 23.30 14.42 3.89
C GLY A 214 21.96 13.74 3.64
N VAL A 215 20.88 14.22 4.26
CA VAL A 215 19.52 13.71 4.00
C VAL A 215 19.15 13.86 2.53
N ILE A 216 19.41 15.02 1.92
CA ILE A 216 19.11 15.25 0.51
C ILE A 216 19.93 14.31 -0.39
N VAL A 217 21.23 14.16 -0.14
CA VAL A 217 22.10 13.28 -0.95
C VAL A 217 21.68 11.83 -0.85
N ILE A 218 21.38 11.34 0.38
CA ILE A 218 20.85 9.99 0.59
C ILE A 218 19.52 9.81 -0.14
N SER A 219 18.64 10.81 -0.07
CA SER A 219 17.34 10.77 -0.76
C SER A 219 17.48 10.68 -2.27
N VAL A 220 18.40 11.43 -2.85
CA VAL A 220 18.72 11.36 -4.29
C VAL A 220 19.28 9.97 -4.65
N GLY A 221 20.21 9.46 -3.83
CA GLY A 221 20.77 8.11 -4.01
C GLY A 221 19.71 7.01 -3.96
N LEU A 222 18.80 7.09 -3.00
CA LEU A 222 17.65 6.17 -2.92
C LEU A 222 16.74 6.30 -4.15
N GLY A 223 16.52 7.52 -4.65
CA GLY A 223 15.67 7.77 -5.81
C GLY A 223 16.07 7.00 -7.08
N PHE A 224 17.35 6.66 -7.27
CA PHE A 224 17.77 5.79 -8.39
C PHE A 224 17.16 4.38 -8.33
N GLY A 225 16.72 3.92 -7.16
CA GLY A 225 16.02 2.65 -7.02
C GLY A 225 14.62 2.63 -7.65
N LEU A 226 14.04 3.79 -8.00
CA LEU A 226 12.73 3.87 -8.66
C LEU A 226 12.67 3.05 -9.95
N THR A 227 13.78 2.97 -10.69
CA THR A 227 13.87 2.19 -11.93
C THR A 227 13.84 0.67 -11.70
N LYS A 228 14.00 0.23 -10.44
CA LYS A 228 14.02 -1.18 -10.03
C LYS A 228 12.74 -1.62 -9.32
N VAL A 229 11.75 -0.74 -9.21
CA VAL A 229 10.48 -1.08 -8.54
C VAL A 229 9.73 -2.14 -9.34
N ASN A 230 9.52 -3.30 -8.73
CA ASN A 230 8.75 -4.39 -9.30
C ASN A 230 7.28 -4.30 -8.86
N THR A 231 6.35 -4.11 -9.79
CA THR A 231 4.90 -4.06 -9.54
C THR A 231 4.17 -5.34 -9.96
N ASP A 232 4.91 -6.35 -10.43
CA ASP A 232 4.37 -7.65 -10.85
C ASP A 232 4.99 -8.80 -10.04
N PRO A 233 4.66 -8.90 -8.71
CA PRO A 233 5.21 -9.93 -7.84
C PRO A 233 4.84 -11.35 -8.29
N SER A 234 5.69 -12.33 -7.97
CA SER A 234 5.36 -13.73 -8.11
C SER A 234 4.18 -14.11 -7.21
N LEU A 235 3.41 -15.14 -7.60
CA LEU A 235 2.39 -15.72 -6.72
C LEU A 235 3.00 -16.21 -5.40
N LEU A 236 4.24 -16.68 -5.44
CA LEU A 236 4.98 -17.17 -4.28
C LEU A 236 5.29 -16.05 -3.26
N ASP A 237 5.40 -14.80 -3.72
CA ASP A 237 5.68 -13.64 -2.87
C ASP A 237 4.53 -13.23 -1.95
N TYR A 238 3.34 -13.79 -2.16
CA TYR A 238 2.19 -13.57 -1.29
C TYR A 238 2.22 -14.40 -0.02
N PHE A 239 3.14 -15.36 0.09
CA PHE A 239 3.24 -16.28 1.22
C PHE A 239 4.62 -16.23 1.88
N LYS A 240 4.62 -16.43 3.20
CA LYS A 240 5.87 -16.45 3.97
C LYS A 240 6.81 -17.55 3.46
N PRO A 241 8.11 -17.26 3.35
CA PRO A 241 9.12 -18.29 3.09
C PRO A 241 9.00 -19.44 4.10
N ARG A 242 9.15 -20.67 3.62
CA ARG A 242 9.06 -21.91 4.42
C ARG A 242 7.67 -22.20 5.02
N SER A 243 6.62 -21.49 4.63
CA SER A 243 5.27 -21.91 4.98
C SER A 243 4.87 -23.17 4.18
N GLU A 244 3.99 -24.00 4.76
CA GLU A 244 3.53 -25.23 4.11
C GLU A 244 2.96 -24.96 2.71
N LEU A 245 2.12 -23.92 2.59
CA LEU A 245 1.55 -23.53 1.30
C LEU A 245 2.60 -23.08 0.30
N ARG A 246 3.59 -22.25 0.73
CA ARG A 246 4.65 -21.82 -0.16
C ARG A 246 5.50 -22.98 -0.64
N ASN A 247 5.89 -23.88 0.26
CA ASN A 247 6.66 -25.08 -0.10
C ASN A 247 5.87 -25.95 -1.09
N GLY A 248 4.55 -26.13 -0.85
CA GLY A 248 3.69 -26.87 -1.77
C GLY A 248 3.56 -26.19 -3.14
N LEU A 249 3.41 -24.87 -3.18
CA LEU A 249 3.36 -24.10 -4.43
C LEU A 249 4.69 -24.15 -5.18
N GLU A 250 5.83 -24.00 -4.48
CA GLU A 250 7.18 -24.10 -5.08
C GLU A 250 7.41 -25.49 -5.67
N TYR A 251 7.03 -26.55 -4.95
CA TYR A 251 7.12 -27.93 -5.48
C TYR A 251 6.31 -28.10 -6.76
N ILE A 252 5.06 -27.61 -6.76
CA ILE A 252 4.17 -27.68 -7.94
C ILE A 252 4.74 -26.82 -9.08
N ASP A 253 5.31 -25.64 -8.76
CA ASP A 253 5.87 -24.73 -9.74
C ASP A 253 7.05 -25.35 -10.48
N LEU A 254 7.96 -25.97 -9.73
CA LEU A 254 9.12 -26.69 -10.29
C LEU A 254 8.70 -27.96 -11.06
N SER A 255 7.60 -28.61 -10.67
CA SER A 255 7.14 -29.88 -11.28
C SER A 255 6.30 -29.68 -12.55
N GLY A 256 5.94 -28.46 -12.92
CA GLY A 256 5.14 -28.24 -14.13
C GLY A 256 4.34 -26.94 -14.16
N GLY A 257 4.69 -26.01 -13.31
CA GLY A 257 4.05 -24.69 -13.21
C GLY A 257 2.90 -24.64 -12.19
N SER A 258 2.81 -23.54 -11.46
CA SER A 258 1.84 -23.33 -10.38
C SER A 258 0.65 -22.47 -10.79
N ASN A 259 0.80 -21.61 -11.82
CA ASN A 259 -0.14 -20.54 -12.13
C ASN A 259 -0.86 -20.79 -13.47
N PRO A 260 -2.18 -21.01 -13.50
CA PRO A 260 -2.90 -21.34 -14.72
C PRO A 260 -3.11 -20.12 -15.64
N LEU A 261 -2.80 -20.33 -16.93
CA LEU A 261 -3.14 -19.44 -18.04
C LEU A 261 -4.03 -20.20 -19.03
N THR A 262 -5.22 -19.70 -19.29
CA THR A 262 -6.14 -20.28 -20.25
C THR A 262 -6.02 -19.52 -21.58
N LEU A 263 -5.80 -20.26 -22.66
CA LEU A 263 -5.68 -19.73 -24.02
C LEU A 263 -6.73 -20.39 -24.88
N VAL A 264 -7.57 -19.62 -25.55
CA VAL A 264 -8.50 -20.10 -26.57
C VAL A 264 -8.02 -19.62 -27.93
N VAL A 265 -7.81 -20.55 -28.83
CA VAL A 265 -7.30 -20.27 -30.18
C VAL A 265 -8.32 -20.69 -31.25
N SER A 266 -8.32 -19.96 -32.35
CA SER A 266 -8.98 -20.32 -33.62
C SER A 266 -7.93 -20.40 -34.71
N SER A 267 -8.26 -21.11 -35.82
CA SER A 267 -7.42 -21.08 -37.01
C SER A 267 -7.38 -19.67 -37.59
N ALA A 268 -6.25 -19.18 -38.04
CA ALA A 268 -6.10 -17.83 -38.60
C ALA A 268 -6.91 -17.65 -39.92
N ASP A 269 -7.14 -18.73 -40.67
CA ASP A 269 -7.93 -18.78 -41.88
C ASP A 269 -9.43 -19.04 -41.62
N GLY A 270 -9.86 -19.18 -40.36
CA GLY A 270 -11.24 -19.44 -39.96
C GLY A 270 -11.70 -20.90 -40.21
N SER A 271 -10.82 -21.79 -40.63
CA SER A 271 -11.13 -23.21 -40.87
C SER A 271 -11.48 -23.94 -39.55
N PRO A 272 -12.36 -24.93 -39.56
CA PRO A 272 -12.62 -25.78 -38.40
C PRO A 272 -11.39 -26.60 -37.98
N LEU A 273 -11.30 -26.86 -36.67
CA LEU A 273 -10.18 -27.58 -36.06
C LEU A 273 -10.46 -29.11 -35.99
N ASN A 274 -10.99 -29.70 -37.06
CA ASN A 274 -11.48 -31.08 -37.12
C ASN A 274 -10.74 -31.95 -38.15
N SER A 275 -9.68 -31.46 -38.76
CA SER A 275 -8.89 -32.22 -39.73
C SER A 275 -7.55 -32.69 -39.15
N ASP A 276 -6.96 -33.74 -39.75
CA ASP A 276 -5.63 -34.23 -39.38
C ASP A 276 -4.57 -33.13 -39.48
N ALA A 277 -4.69 -32.27 -40.53
CA ALA A 277 -3.79 -31.11 -40.70
C ALA A 277 -3.95 -30.08 -39.55
N ALA A 278 -5.18 -29.84 -39.07
CA ALA A 278 -5.41 -28.96 -37.92
C ALA A 278 -4.85 -29.55 -36.63
N TYR A 279 -5.00 -30.87 -36.43
CA TYR A 279 -4.39 -31.58 -35.31
C TYR A 279 -2.87 -31.44 -35.28
N GLU A 280 -2.21 -31.68 -36.42
CA GLU A 280 -0.76 -31.55 -36.52
C GLU A 280 -0.28 -30.11 -36.24
N LYS A 281 -1.01 -29.10 -36.75
CA LYS A 281 -0.72 -27.69 -36.42
C LYS A 281 -0.88 -27.40 -34.92
N MET A 282 -1.95 -27.92 -34.28
CA MET A 282 -2.17 -27.76 -32.83
C MET A 282 -1.09 -28.46 -32.02
N TRP A 283 -0.64 -29.65 -32.46
CA TRP A 283 0.46 -30.37 -31.81
C TRP A 283 1.77 -29.61 -31.89
N ARG A 284 2.09 -29.03 -33.05
CA ARG A 284 3.27 -28.17 -33.22
C ARG A 284 3.17 -26.90 -32.36
N LEU A 285 1.97 -26.30 -32.26
CA LEU A 285 1.74 -25.16 -31.38
C LEU A 285 1.99 -25.54 -29.91
N GLN A 286 1.46 -26.70 -29.47
CA GLN A 286 1.68 -27.18 -28.10
C GLN A 286 3.17 -27.36 -27.83
N GLY A 287 3.92 -28.03 -28.69
CA GLY A 287 5.35 -28.21 -28.50
C GLY A 287 6.12 -26.88 -28.46
N ALA A 288 5.69 -25.88 -29.25
CA ALA A 288 6.28 -24.56 -29.20
C ALA A 288 5.96 -23.80 -27.90
N LEU A 289 4.76 -23.99 -27.34
CA LEU A 289 4.35 -23.42 -26.05
C LEU A 289 5.10 -24.09 -24.88
N GLU A 290 5.26 -25.43 -24.91
CA GLU A 290 6.00 -26.19 -23.89
C GLU A 290 7.49 -25.86 -23.88
N ASN A 291 8.06 -25.52 -25.03
CA ASN A 291 9.44 -25.06 -25.14
C ASN A 291 9.65 -23.60 -24.72
N TYR A 292 8.58 -22.86 -24.42
CA TYR A 292 8.73 -21.50 -23.89
C TYR A 292 9.10 -21.56 -22.41
N ARG A 293 10.14 -20.82 -22.03
CA ARG A 293 10.82 -20.91 -20.71
C ARG A 293 9.87 -20.83 -19.51
N ASP A 294 8.88 -19.95 -19.58
CA ASP A 294 7.95 -19.66 -18.47
C ASP A 294 6.72 -20.58 -18.49
N VAL A 295 6.64 -21.54 -19.40
CA VAL A 295 5.57 -22.56 -19.48
C VAL A 295 6.11 -23.87 -18.95
N GLY A 296 5.40 -24.46 -17.99
CA GLY A 296 5.73 -25.77 -17.45
C GLY A 296 5.04 -26.88 -18.22
N THR A 297 3.72 -26.96 -18.13
CA THR A 297 2.91 -28.00 -18.76
C THR A 297 1.78 -27.38 -19.56
N VAL A 298 1.50 -27.96 -20.72
CA VAL A 298 0.34 -27.59 -21.54
C VAL A 298 -0.64 -28.74 -21.58
N ILE A 299 -1.89 -28.47 -21.24
CA ILE A 299 -2.99 -29.43 -21.33
C ILE A 299 -3.93 -28.92 -22.42
N SER A 300 -4.09 -29.71 -23.47
CA SER A 300 -4.88 -29.34 -24.65
C SER A 300 -5.57 -30.54 -25.27
N LEU A 301 -6.35 -30.31 -26.33
CA LEU A 301 -6.95 -31.41 -27.09
C LEU A 301 -5.90 -32.39 -27.63
N PRO A 302 -4.79 -31.94 -28.27
CA PRO A 302 -3.72 -32.85 -28.66
C PRO A 302 -3.19 -33.75 -27.55
N THR A 303 -3.01 -33.22 -26.33
CA THR A 303 -2.57 -34.05 -25.18
C THR A 303 -3.56 -35.17 -24.87
N LEU A 304 -4.86 -34.86 -24.89
CA LEU A 304 -5.89 -35.87 -24.63
C LEU A 304 -5.93 -36.95 -25.70
N LEU A 305 -5.75 -36.57 -26.93
CA LEU A 305 -5.77 -37.52 -28.06
C LEU A 305 -4.51 -38.39 -28.09
N ALA A 306 -3.35 -37.82 -27.75
CA ALA A 306 -2.10 -38.56 -27.63
C ALA A 306 -2.15 -39.63 -26.53
N GLU A 307 -2.93 -39.43 -25.46
CA GLU A 307 -3.22 -40.51 -24.49
C GLU A 307 -4.10 -41.59 -25.09
N GLY A 308 -5.01 -41.24 -26.01
CA GLY A 308 -5.80 -42.22 -26.81
C GLY A 308 -4.91 -43.08 -27.72
N ASP A 309 -3.83 -42.52 -28.26
CA ASP A 309 -2.90 -43.26 -29.14
C ASP A 309 -2.12 -44.38 -28.42
N ARG A 310 -2.11 -44.37 -27.10
CA ARG A 310 -1.56 -45.47 -26.29
C ARG A 310 -2.44 -46.73 -26.27
N VAL A 311 -3.67 -46.63 -26.77
CA VAL A 311 -4.58 -47.77 -26.88
C VAL A 311 -4.17 -48.63 -28.09
N PRO A 312 -4.07 -49.94 -27.95
CA PRO A 312 -3.73 -50.83 -29.10
C PRO A 312 -4.67 -50.58 -30.29
N PHE A 313 -4.07 -50.45 -31.49
CA PHE A 313 -4.74 -50.19 -32.76
C PHE A 313 -5.30 -48.77 -32.96
N SER A 314 -5.00 -47.81 -32.09
CA SER A 314 -5.43 -46.39 -32.24
C SER A 314 -4.95 -45.75 -33.54
N PHE A 315 -3.81 -46.16 -34.09
CA PHE A 315 -3.25 -45.68 -35.35
C PHE A 315 -4.15 -45.94 -36.60
N LEU A 316 -5.15 -46.78 -36.46
CA LEU A 316 -6.17 -47.03 -37.50
C LEU A 316 -7.32 -46.04 -37.48
N ILE A 317 -7.40 -45.17 -36.48
CA ILE A 317 -8.51 -44.24 -36.27
C ILE A 317 -8.01 -42.83 -36.65
N SER A 318 -8.64 -42.21 -37.68
CA SER A 318 -8.35 -40.82 -38.04
C SER A 318 -8.72 -39.84 -36.92
N TYR A 319 -8.07 -38.70 -36.86
CA TYR A 319 -8.38 -37.65 -35.91
C TYR A 319 -9.86 -37.23 -35.92
N GLU A 320 -10.46 -37.12 -37.10
CA GLU A 320 -11.86 -36.79 -37.28
C GLU A 320 -12.76 -37.83 -36.57
N LYS A 321 -12.43 -39.11 -36.70
CA LYS A 321 -13.19 -40.20 -36.07
C LYS A 321 -12.98 -40.28 -34.54
N MET A 322 -11.78 -39.90 -34.07
CA MET A 322 -11.53 -39.71 -32.64
C MET A 322 -12.38 -38.56 -32.06
N MET A 323 -12.51 -37.46 -32.79
CA MET A 323 -13.38 -36.35 -32.39
C MET A 323 -14.85 -36.75 -32.32
N GLU A 324 -15.36 -37.58 -33.26
CA GLU A 324 -16.70 -38.12 -33.20
C GLU A 324 -16.90 -39.06 -31.98
N LEU A 325 -15.94 -39.88 -31.66
CA LEU A 325 -15.94 -40.72 -30.45
C LEU A 325 -16.00 -39.90 -29.17
N MET A 326 -15.29 -38.75 -29.14
CA MET A 326 -15.32 -37.84 -27.99
C MET A 326 -16.67 -37.13 -27.80
N GLU A 327 -17.52 -37.07 -28.83
CA GLU A 327 -18.88 -36.54 -28.73
C GLU A 327 -19.87 -37.52 -28.05
N GLN A 328 -19.50 -38.78 -27.88
CA GLN A 328 -20.33 -39.74 -27.14
C GLN A 328 -20.57 -39.28 -25.70
N PRO A 329 -21.74 -39.55 -25.10
CA PRO A 329 -22.11 -39.08 -23.76
C PRO A 329 -21.08 -39.35 -22.68
N LYS A 330 -20.33 -40.47 -22.82
CA LYS A 330 -19.27 -40.88 -21.89
C LYS A 330 -18.08 -39.89 -21.85
N TYR A 331 -17.68 -39.37 -23.00
CA TYR A 331 -16.50 -38.50 -23.16
C TYR A 331 -16.85 -37.03 -23.41
N ALA A 332 -18.09 -36.74 -23.82
CA ALA A 332 -18.57 -35.41 -24.19
C ALA A 332 -18.36 -34.36 -23.08
N ARG A 333 -18.38 -34.78 -21.79
CA ARG A 333 -18.12 -33.86 -20.65
C ARG A 333 -16.68 -33.36 -20.63
N VAL A 334 -15.72 -34.18 -21.04
CA VAL A 334 -14.28 -33.79 -21.11
C VAL A 334 -14.02 -33.01 -22.40
N ALA A 335 -14.51 -33.52 -23.54
CA ALA A 335 -14.31 -32.88 -24.85
C ALA A 335 -14.81 -31.43 -24.93
N LYS A 336 -15.97 -31.14 -24.34
CA LYS A 336 -16.57 -29.80 -24.27
C LYS A 336 -15.68 -28.75 -23.59
N ASN A 337 -14.73 -29.17 -22.78
CA ASN A 337 -13.81 -28.27 -22.14
C ASN A 337 -12.65 -27.85 -23.04
N PHE A 338 -12.36 -28.57 -24.11
CA PHE A 338 -11.21 -28.34 -24.96
C PHE A 338 -11.55 -27.85 -26.37
N VAL A 339 -12.73 -28.13 -26.87
CA VAL A 339 -13.19 -27.68 -28.21
C VAL A 339 -14.65 -27.27 -28.15
N THR A 340 -14.97 -26.21 -28.85
CA THR A 340 -16.36 -25.74 -29.01
C THR A 340 -17.16 -26.67 -29.92
N LYS A 341 -18.49 -26.66 -29.81
CA LYS A 341 -19.38 -27.50 -30.63
C LYS A 341 -19.23 -27.23 -32.12
N ASP A 342 -18.95 -25.99 -32.52
CA ASP A 342 -18.71 -25.58 -33.89
C ASP A 342 -17.31 -25.94 -34.40
N ARG A 343 -16.50 -26.55 -33.54
CA ARG A 343 -15.13 -26.99 -33.81
C ARG A 343 -14.21 -25.88 -34.31
N LYS A 344 -14.56 -24.60 -34.06
CA LYS A 344 -13.76 -23.45 -34.50
C LYS A 344 -12.75 -22.97 -33.46
N HIS A 345 -12.96 -23.31 -32.17
CA HIS A 345 -12.12 -22.84 -31.09
C HIS A 345 -11.61 -24.01 -30.26
N ALA A 346 -10.32 -23.99 -29.95
CA ALA A 346 -9.68 -24.96 -29.06
C ALA A 346 -9.06 -24.26 -27.85
N MET A 347 -9.17 -24.90 -26.68
CA MET A 347 -8.61 -24.41 -25.43
C MET A 347 -7.26 -25.10 -25.15
N PHE A 348 -6.28 -24.29 -24.79
CA PHE A 348 -5.01 -24.70 -24.23
C PHE A 348 -4.94 -24.19 -22.79
N LEU A 349 -4.74 -25.08 -21.83
CA LEU A 349 -4.50 -24.75 -20.44
C LEU A 349 -2.98 -24.84 -20.19
N LEU A 350 -2.34 -23.69 -20.05
CA LEU A 350 -0.93 -23.59 -19.75
C LEU A 350 -0.75 -23.46 -18.23
N ARG A 351 0.18 -24.18 -17.68
CA ARG A 351 0.65 -24.01 -16.30
C ARG A 351 1.95 -23.21 -16.36
N MET A 352 1.87 -21.96 -15.90
CA MET A 352 3.00 -21.03 -15.95
C MET A 352 3.91 -21.26 -14.74
N VAL A 353 5.24 -21.16 -14.97
CA VAL A 353 6.27 -21.26 -13.95
C VAL A 353 6.58 -19.86 -13.43
N GLU A 354 6.46 -19.66 -12.13
CA GLU A 354 6.67 -18.37 -11.48
C GLU A 354 8.13 -18.10 -11.11
N ASP A 355 8.87 -19.14 -10.74
CA ASP A 355 10.26 -19.03 -10.27
C ASP A 355 11.24 -18.61 -11.38
N ARG A 356 10.97 -19.02 -12.62
CA ARG A 356 11.86 -18.77 -13.77
C ARG A 356 11.54 -17.50 -14.56
N ARG A 357 10.56 -16.74 -14.13
CA ARG A 357 10.03 -15.59 -14.86
C ARG A 357 11.01 -14.40 -14.81
N ASP A 358 11.49 -13.97 -15.98
CA ASP A 358 12.36 -12.80 -16.14
C ASP A 358 11.62 -11.55 -16.64
N LYS A 359 10.44 -11.75 -17.27
CA LYS A 359 9.65 -10.67 -17.88
C LYS A 359 8.34 -10.45 -17.11
N ASP A 360 7.78 -9.27 -17.24
CA ASP A 360 6.44 -9.00 -16.76
C ASP A 360 5.42 -9.94 -17.43
N ARG A 361 4.39 -10.37 -16.70
CA ARG A 361 3.34 -11.28 -17.23
C ARG A 361 2.68 -10.75 -18.49
N ALA A 362 2.52 -9.43 -18.61
CA ALA A 362 1.94 -8.83 -19.82
C ALA A 362 2.79 -9.10 -21.05
N ASN A 363 4.11 -9.06 -20.94
CA ASN A 363 5.05 -9.34 -22.04
C ASN A 363 5.06 -10.84 -22.38
N VAL A 364 5.03 -11.70 -21.34
CA VAL A 364 4.94 -13.16 -21.54
C VAL A 364 3.65 -13.53 -22.30
N VAL A 365 2.51 -12.93 -21.95
CA VAL A 365 1.25 -13.15 -22.68
C VAL A 365 1.35 -12.70 -24.14
N GLU A 366 2.06 -11.60 -24.42
CA GLU A 366 2.23 -11.12 -25.78
C GLU A 366 3.19 -12.03 -26.60
N ASP A 367 4.23 -12.57 -25.96
CA ASP A 367 5.09 -13.60 -26.56
C ASP A 367 4.29 -14.87 -26.90
N ILE A 368 3.40 -15.34 -26.00
CA ILE A 368 2.50 -16.47 -26.27
C ILE A 368 1.57 -16.19 -27.46
N ARG A 369 1.00 -14.98 -27.54
CA ARG A 369 0.19 -14.58 -28.70
C ARG A 369 1.00 -14.57 -29.98
N ALA A 370 2.26 -14.14 -29.94
CA ALA A 370 3.14 -14.15 -31.10
C ALA A 370 3.45 -15.60 -31.54
N ILE A 371 3.66 -16.52 -30.60
CA ILE A 371 3.81 -17.95 -30.89
C ILE A 371 2.56 -18.47 -31.60
N CYS A 372 1.35 -18.19 -31.09
CA CYS A 372 0.12 -18.61 -31.76
C CYS A 372 0.06 -18.12 -33.21
N ARG A 373 0.34 -16.84 -33.45
CA ARG A 373 0.37 -16.26 -34.80
C ARG A 373 1.36 -16.97 -35.72
N LYS A 374 2.55 -17.27 -35.20
CA LYS A 374 3.61 -17.97 -35.96
C LYS A 374 3.17 -19.36 -36.45
N TYR A 375 2.34 -20.06 -35.66
CA TYR A 375 1.83 -21.39 -36.01
C TYR A 375 0.47 -21.38 -36.69
N GLY A 376 -0.01 -20.21 -37.17
CA GLY A 376 -1.25 -20.06 -37.94
C GLY A 376 -2.50 -20.05 -37.08
N PHE A 377 -2.39 -19.68 -35.80
CA PHE A 377 -3.54 -19.53 -34.91
C PHE A 377 -3.71 -18.09 -34.46
N LYS A 378 -4.96 -17.72 -34.19
CA LYS A 378 -5.33 -16.47 -33.54
C LYS A 378 -5.73 -16.76 -32.09
N ALA A 379 -5.09 -16.08 -31.14
CA ALA A 379 -5.48 -16.13 -29.75
C ALA A 379 -6.71 -15.26 -29.53
N GLU A 380 -7.90 -15.88 -29.54
CA GLU A 380 -9.18 -15.17 -29.40
C GLU A 380 -9.40 -14.71 -27.97
N LEU A 381 -9.07 -15.56 -27.00
CA LEU A 381 -9.23 -15.26 -25.58
C LEU A 381 -8.01 -15.74 -24.81
N VAL A 382 -7.53 -14.87 -23.92
CA VAL A 382 -6.53 -15.20 -22.93
C VAL A 382 -7.11 -14.89 -21.56
N GLY A 383 -7.10 -15.86 -20.65
CA GLY A 383 -7.68 -15.75 -19.31
C GLY A 383 -6.87 -16.53 -18.27
N GLY A 384 -7.47 -16.75 -17.11
CA GLY A 384 -6.83 -17.44 -15.99
C GLY A 384 -6.17 -16.52 -14.98
N ILE A 385 -5.71 -17.10 -13.88
CA ILE A 385 -5.15 -16.36 -12.74
C ILE A 385 -3.89 -15.61 -13.17
N TYR A 386 -3.01 -16.24 -13.95
CA TYR A 386 -1.79 -15.61 -14.46
C TYR A 386 -2.06 -14.32 -15.25
N TYR A 387 -3.04 -14.35 -16.16
CA TYR A 387 -3.45 -13.19 -16.93
C TYR A 387 -4.05 -12.09 -16.07
N LEU A 388 -4.91 -12.47 -15.11
CA LEU A 388 -5.52 -11.51 -14.17
C LEU A 388 -4.47 -10.82 -13.30
N GLN A 389 -3.47 -11.55 -12.82
CA GLN A 389 -2.37 -10.98 -12.06
C GLN A 389 -1.55 -9.97 -12.90
N GLY A 390 -1.24 -10.29 -14.15
CA GLY A 390 -0.58 -9.36 -15.06
C GLY A 390 -1.40 -8.09 -15.32
N ARG A 391 -2.74 -8.22 -15.45
CA ARG A 391 -3.64 -7.07 -15.57
C ARG A 391 -3.66 -6.24 -14.28
N LEU A 392 -3.69 -6.88 -13.12
CA LEU A 392 -3.63 -6.20 -11.82
C LEU A 392 -2.29 -5.48 -11.64
N ALA A 393 -1.18 -6.10 -12.00
CA ALA A 393 0.15 -5.49 -11.95
C ALA A 393 0.22 -4.20 -12.78
N LYS A 394 -0.32 -4.23 -14.01
CA LYS A 394 -0.42 -3.06 -14.87
C LYS A 394 -1.32 -1.97 -14.27
N LEU A 395 -2.44 -2.35 -13.64
CA LEU A 395 -3.32 -1.41 -12.95
C LEU A 395 -2.63 -0.79 -11.73
N VAL A 396 -1.87 -1.56 -10.95
CA VAL A 396 -1.07 -1.07 -9.83
C VAL A 396 -0.06 -0.04 -10.30
N SER A 397 0.75 -0.38 -11.31
CA SER A 397 1.76 0.52 -11.86
C SER A 397 1.16 1.83 -12.38
N SER A 398 0.12 1.74 -13.20
CA SER A 398 -0.56 2.94 -13.74
C SER A 398 -1.21 3.78 -12.64
N SER A 399 -1.79 3.13 -11.62
CA SER A 399 -2.44 3.80 -10.50
C SER A 399 -1.45 4.51 -9.59
N LEU A 400 -0.28 3.91 -9.35
CA LEU A 400 0.81 4.55 -8.61
C LEU A 400 1.23 5.84 -9.32
N VAL A 401 1.56 5.77 -10.60
CA VAL A 401 2.02 6.96 -11.36
C VAL A 401 0.93 8.02 -11.42
N THR A 402 -0.28 7.65 -11.83
CA THR A 402 -1.39 8.60 -11.99
C THR A 402 -1.84 9.16 -10.65
N GLY A 403 -1.97 8.30 -9.62
CA GLY A 403 -2.36 8.71 -8.27
C GLY A 403 -1.35 9.66 -7.64
N LEU A 404 -0.06 9.35 -7.72
CA LEU A 404 1.00 10.22 -7.24
C LEU A 404 1.03 11.56 -7.98
N PHE A 405 0.86 11.56 -9.29
CA PHE A 405 0.84 12.80 -10.07
C PHE A 405 -0.28 13.74 -9.63
N TRP A 406 -1.53 13.26 -9.60
CA TRP A 406 -2.67 14.08 -9.20
C TRP A 406 -2.62 14.51 -7.74
N LEU A 407 -2.18 13.61 -6.86
CA LEU A 407 -2.03 13.91 -5.44
C LEU A 407 -0.99 15.02 -5.22
N ASN A 408 0.14 14.94 -5.91
CA ASN A 408 1.16 15.98 -5.81
C ASN A 408 0.70 17.31 -6.38
N LEU A 409 -0.04 17.31 -7.49
CA LEU A 409 -0.61 18.53 -8.05
C LEU A 409 -1.58 19.21 -7.06
N LEU A 410 -2.43 18.44 -6.40
CA LEU A 410 -3.31 18.95 -5.34
C LEU A 410 -2.52 19.52 -4.16
N PHE A 411 -1.45 18.85 -3.76
CA PHE A 411 -0.60 19.33 -2.67
C PHE A 411 0.17 20.60 -3.01
N VAL A 412 0.50 20.85 -4.27
CA VAL A 412 1.04 22.14 -4.72
C VAL A 412 0.06 23.29 -4.38
N ILE A 413 -1.23 23.07 -4.67
CA ILE A 413 -2.27 24.05 -4.37
C ILE A 413 -2.41 24.27 -2.85
N ILE A 414 -2.44 23.18 -2.08
CA ILE A 414 -2.56 23.26 -0.61
C ILE A 414 -1.32 23.94 0.00
N ALA A 415 -0.12 23.55 -0.44
CA ALA A 415 1.12 24.17 0.03
C ALA A 415 1.11 25.69 -0.21
N TRP A 416 0.60 26.13 -1.37
CA TRP A 416 0.43 27.55 -1.67
C TRP A 416 -0.52 28.25 -0.70
N ILE A 417 -1.68 27.66 -0.45
CA ILE A 417 -2.70 28.21 0.46
C ILE A 417 -2.19 28.25 1.91
N VAL A 418 -1.54 27.17 2.35
CA VAL A 418 -1.04 27.03 3.73
C VAL A 418 0.16 27.93 3.99
N ALA A 419 1.14 27.92 3.10
CA ALA A 419 2.36 28.68 3.30
C ALA A 419 2.16 30.19 3.11
N ARG A 420 1.26 30.60 2.22
CA ARG A 420 1.05 32.01 1.80
C ARG A 420 2.31 32.74 1.32
N MET A 421 3.38 32.00 1.12
CA MET A 421 4.68 32.50 0.62
C MET A 421 5.22 31.49 -0.39
N VAL A 422 5.71 31.97 -1.52
CA VAL A 422 6.27 31.11 -2.58
C VAL A 422 7.38 30.19 -2.06
N ARG A 423 8.28 30.72 -1.25
CA ARG A 423 9.40 29.95 -0.69
C ARG A 423 8.93 28.84 0.25
N GLY A 424 7.97 29.15 1.12
CA GLY A 424 7.38 28.16 2.02
C GLY A 424 6.67 27.06 1.25
N ALA A 425 5.92 27.40 0.20
CA ALA A 425 5.25 26.43 -0.67
C ALA A 425 6.25 25.54 -1.41
N VAL A 426 7.29 26.11 -2.01
CA VAL A 426 8.35 25.35 -2.69
C VAL A 426 9.09 24.44 -1.71
N ALA A 427 9.40 24.94 -0.51
CA ALA A 427 10.04 24.15 0.54
C ALA A 427 9.16 22.97 0.98
N MET A 428 7.85 23.18 1.16
CA MET A 428 6.89 22.11 1.47
C MET A 428 6.85 21.06 0.37
N ILE A 429 6.72 21.48 -0.90
CA ILE A 429 6.66 20.57 -2.05
C ILE A 429 7.95 19.77 -2.18
N ALA A 430 9.11 20.42 -2.12
CA ALA A 430 10.39 19.75 -2.21
C ALA A 430 10.62 18.73 -1.08
N SER A 431 10.24 19.09 0.15
CA SER A 431 10.35 18.19 1.30
C SER A 431 9.37 17.02 1.20
N LEU A 432 8.14 17.26 0.72
CA LEU A 432 7.13 16.22 0.53
C LEU A 432 7.55 15.22 -0.55
N MET A 433 8.18 15.68 -1.63
CA MET A 433 8.68 14.82 -2.71
C MET A 433 9.74 13.83 -2.22
N LEU A 434 10.51 14.15 -1.19
CA LEU A 434 11.51 13.23 -0.64
C LEU A 434 10.87 11.93 -0.14
N VAL A 435 9.65 12.00 0.42
CA VAL A 435 8.98 10.83 1.00
C VAL A 435 8.74 9.73 -0.05
N PRO A 436 7.97 9.94 -1.13
CA PRO A 436 7.75 8.91 -2.13
C PRO A 436 9.05 8.50 -2.85
N PHE A 437 9.98 9.43 -3.10
CA PHE A 437 11.26 9.13 -3.73
C PHE A 437 12.10 8.17 -2.89
N CYS A 438 12.23 8.44 -1.60
CA CYS A 438 13.01 7.59 -0.70
C CYS A 438 12.33 6.25 -0.45
N VAL A 439 11.01 6.25 -0.26
CA VAL A 439 10.25 5.02 0.03
C VAL A 439 10.27 4.10 -1.18
N LEU A 440 9.83 4.58 -2.34
CA LEU A 440 9.78 3.77 -3.57
C LEU A 440 11.18 3.39 -4.05
N GLY A 441 12.13 4.32 -3.97
CA GLY A 441 13.51 4.05 -4.32
C GLY A 441 14.16 3.02 -3.39
N GLY A 442 13.91 3.11 -2.08
CA GLY A 442 14.37 2.12 -1.11
C GLY A 442 13.80 0.74 -1.37
N ILE A 443 12.50 0.65 -1.66
CA ILE A 443 11.82 -0.59 -2.07
C ILE A 443 12.47 -1.18 -3.32
N GLY A 444 12.76 -0.35 -4.33
CA GLY A 444 13.42 -0.80 -5.55
C GLY A 444 14.83 -1.34 -5.31
N TRP A 445 15.63 -0.68 -4.45
CA TRP A 445 16.97 -1.18 -4.07
C TRP A 445 16.93 -2.47 -3.27
N LEU A 446 15.92 -2.64 -2.41
CA LEU A 446 15.74 -3.86 -1.61
C LEU A 446 15.02 -4.97 -2.38
N HIS A 447 14.66 -4.75 -3.64
CA HIS A 447 13.90 -5.68 -4.49
C HIS A 447 12.60 -6.17 -3.82
N ILE A 448 11.98 -5.32 -3.00
CA ILE A 448 10.69 -5.62 -2.36
C ILE A 448 9.60 -5.39 -3.40
N PRO A 449 8.81 -6.41 -3.78
CA PRO A 449 7.79 -6.24 -4.79
C PRO A 449 6.60 -5.45 -4.23
N MET A 450 6.01 -4.60 -5.08
CA MET A 450 4.79 -3.85 -4.80
C MET A 450 3.58 -4.57 -5.39
N ASP A 451 2.64 -4.90 -4.55
CA ASP A 451 1.38 -5.55 -4.94
C ASP A 451 0.16 -4.62 -4.77
N VAL A 452 -1.03 -5.13 -5.11
CA VAL A 452 -2.29 -4.36 -5.00
C VAL A 452 -2.54 -3.90 -3.56
N ILE A 453 -2.06 -4.63 -2.56
CA ILE A 453 -2.28 -4.35 -1.14
C ILE A 453 -1.27 -3.32 -0.61
N SER A 454 -0.01 -3.45 -1.00
CA SER A 454 1.08 -2.58 -0.53
C SER A 454 1.16 -1.24 -1.31
N SER A 455 0.72 -1.21 -2.57
CA SER A 455 0.83 -0.01 -3.41
C SER A 455 0.11 1.24 -2.86
N PRO A 456 -1.10 1.17 -2.26
CA PRO A 456 -1.77 2.36 -1.74
C PRO A 456 -1.05 2.98 -0.54
N ALA A 457 -0.16 2.22 0.13
CA ALA A 457 0.60 2.73 1.27
C ALA A 457 1.41 3.98 0.91
N THR A 458 1.92 4.08 -0.32
CA THR A 458 2.68 5.27 -0.77
C THR A 458 1.81 6.53 -0.80
N ASN A 459 0.57 6.44 -1.31
CA ASN A 459 -0.36 7.57 -1.34
C ASN A 459 -0.82 7.96 0.07
N VAL A 460 -1.09 6.97 0.92
CA VAL A 460 -1.43 7.18 2.34
C VAL A 460 -0.27 7.82 3.08
N CYS A 461 0.96 7.37 2.83
CA CYS A 461 2.18 7.90 3.42
C CYS A 461 2.35 9.40 3.12
N ILE A 462 2.16 9.82 1.86
CA ILE A 462 2.22 11.23 1.47
C ILE A 462 1.12 12.04 2.18
N GLY A 463 -0.09 11.48 2.27
CA GLY A 463 -1.20 12.14 2.97
C GLY A 463 -0.95 12.35 4.46
N ILE A 464 -0.20 11.45 5.09
CA ILE A 464 0.20 11.54 6.51
C ILE A 464 1.40 12.48 6.67
N ALA A 465 2.40 12.39 5.80
CA ALA A 465 3.62 13.18 5.87
C ALA A 465 3.36 14.69 5.82
N ILE A 466 2.37 15.12 5.05
CA ILE A 466 2.05 16.55 4.96
C ILE A 466 1.45 17.13 6.25
N ASP A 467 0.92 16.28 7.16
CA ASP A 467 0.34 16.70 8.43
C ASP A 467 1.36 17.46 9.29
N SER A 468 2.51 16.86 9.52
CA SER A 468 3.62 17.44 10.29
C SER A 468 4.16 18.71 9.64
N MET A 469 4.24 18.74 8.30
CA MET A 469 4.64 19.94 7.54
C MET A 469 3.68 21.11 7.74
N ILE A 470 2.38 20.84 7.67
CA ILE A 470 1.33 21.84 7.88
C ILE A 470 1.43 22.44 9.28
N HIS A 471 1.57 21.60 10.31
CA HIS A 471 1.71 22.06 11.69
C HIS A 471 2.94 22.93 11.87
N LEU A 472 4.08 22.58 11.26
CA LEU A 472 5.30 23.38 11.30
C LEU A 472 5.11 24.75 10.61
N VAL A 473 4.53 24.78 9.41
CA VAL A 473 4.31 26.01 8.64
C VAL A 473 3.32 26.95 9.34
N PHE A 474 2.26 26.41 9.95
CA PHE A 474 1.39 27.25 10.82
C PHE A 474 2.13 27.75 12.06
N GLY A 475 3.12 27.01 12.57
CA GLY A 475 4.05 27.50 13.59
C GLY A 475 4.87 28.69 13.12
N VAL A 476 5.44 28.61 11.92
CA VAL A 476 6.20 29.72 11.29
C VAL A 476 5.32 30.96 11.14
N ARG A 477 4.13 30.81 10.60
CA ARG A 477 3.18 31.94 10.43
C ARG A 477 2.81 32.61 11.76
N ARG A 478 2.69 31.83 12.84
CA ARG A 478 2.47 32.38 14.18
C ARG A 478 3.67 33.16 14.68
N ALA A 479 4.89 32.61 14.51
CA ALA A 479 6.11 33.29 14.89
C ALA A 479 6.29 34.60 14.10
N GLU A 480 5.92 34.63 12.83
CA GLU A 480 5.92 35.85 12.00
C GLU A 480 4.89 36.88 12.47
N ALA A 481 3.70 36.45 12.87
CA ALA A 481 2.67 37.32 13.45
C ALA A 481 3.09 37.88 14.82
N ASP A 482 3.90 37.16 15.60
CA ASP A 482 4.51 37.61 16.85
C ASP A 482 5.77 38.51 16.63
N GLY A 483 6.09 38.86 15.36
CA GLY A 483 7.16 39.80 14.99
C GLY A 483 8.51 39.18 14.61
N THR A 484 8.66 37.83 14.68
CA THR A 484 9.87 37.12 14.27
C THR A 484 9.86 36.93 12.76
N LYS A 485 10.90 37.35 12.02
CA LYS A 485 10.87 37.28 10.55
C LYS A 485 11.89 36.30 9.97
N GLY A 486 11.56 35.77 8.82
CA GLY A 486 12.46 34.99 7.97
C GLY A 486 12.98 33.75 8.69
N TRP A 487 14.29 33.55 8.65
CA TRP A 487 14.97 32.41 9.23
C TRP A 487 14.66 32.18 10.73
N ALA A 488 14.64 33.27 11.53
CA ALA A 488 14.37 33.16 12.96
C ALA A 488 12.96 32.62 13.24
N ALA A 489 11.98 32.91 12.38
CA ALA A 489 10.63 32.35 12.50
C ALA A 489 10.61 30.83 12.29
N TRP A 490 11.39 30.29 11.33
CA TRP A 490 11.52 28.85 11.10
C TRP A 490 12.18 28.14 12.27
N VAL A 491 13.24 28.72 12.85
CA VAL A 491 13.90 28.17 14.04
C VAL A 491 12.93 28.16 15.22
N ALA A 492 12.26 29.26 15.50
CA ALA A 492 11.31 29.37 16.60
C ALA A 492 10.13 28.37 16.45
N ALA A 493 9.59 28.26 15.23
CA ALA A 493 8.52 27.30 14.95
C ALA A 493 8.97 25.85 15.14
N ARG A 494 10.17 25.50 14.69
CA ARG A 494 10.73 24.17 14.88
C ARG A 494 10.96 23.87 16.36
N GLU A 495 11.55 24.76 17.12
CA GLU A 495 11.77 24.59 18.56
C GLU A 495 10.46 24.43 19.33
N GLN A 496 9.40 25.08 18.89
CA GLN A 496 8.08 24.96 19.48
C GLN A 496 7.38 23.65 19.09
N GLN A 497 7.52 23.19 17.83
CA GLN A 497 6.73 22.10 17.26
C GLN A 497 7.47 20.75 17.21
N TRP A 498 8.80 20.68 17.35
CA TRP A 498 9.56 19.46 17.13
C TRP A 498 9.08 18.27 17.99
N ARG A 499 8.67 18.54 19.23
CA ARG A 499 8.12 17.49 20.09
C ARG A 499 6.81 16.94 19.54
N GLY A 500 5.91 17.83 19.12
CA GLY A 500 4.65 17.44 18.50
C GLY A 500 4.88 16.61 17.24
N ILE A 501 5.79 17.04 16.36
CA ILE A 501 6.16 16.37 15.12
C ILE A 501 6.74 14.98 15.45
N VAL A 502 7.85 14.93 16.20
CA VAL A 502 8.53 13.66 16.48
C VAL A 502 7.62 12.67 17.20
N TYR A 503 6.88 13.13 18.19
CA TYR A 503 5.99 12.24 18.94
C TYR A 503 4.80 11.77 18.11
N SER A 504 4.21 12.63 17.28
CA SER A 504 3.17 12.22 16.34
C SER A 504 3.69 11.16 15.39
N ASP A 505 4.78 11.45 14.71
CA ASP A 505 5.31 10.58 13.67
C ASP A 505 5.87 9.26 14.23
N VAL A 506 6.51 9.28 15.41
CA VAL A 506 6.97 8.06 16.10
C VAL A 506 5.79 7.17 16.51
N ILE A 507 4.70 7.75 17.00
CA ILE A 507 3.51 6.97 17.37
C ILE A 507 2.83 6.42 16.12
N ILE A 508 2.74 7.21 15.06
CA ILE A 508 2.21 6.79 13.76
C ILE A 508 3.07 5.64 13.20
N ALA A 509 4.39 5.81 13.22
CA ALA A 509 5.34 4.79 12.80
C ALA A 509 5.21 3.49 13.61
N ALA A 510 5.08 3.61 14.94
CA ALA A 510 4.87 2.46 15.82
C ALA A 510 3.55 1.75 15.50
N GLY A 511 2.47 2.50 15.21
CA GLY A 511 1.20 1.94 14.78
C GLY A 511 1.31 1.14 13.49
N PHE A 512 2.02 1.65 12.50
CA PHE A 512 2.24 0.94 11.24
C PHE A 512 3.26 -0.19 11.35
N ALA A 513 4.19 -0.13 12.31
CA ALA A 513 5.09 -1.24 12.61
C ALA A 513 4.36 -2.52 13.04
N ILE A 514 3.14 -2.40 13.60
CA ILE A 514 2.30 -3.55 13.94
C ILE A 514 2.01 -4.41 12.71
N PHE A 515 1.81 -3.79 11.53
CA PHE A 515 1.54 -4.53 10.30
C PHE A 515 2.74 -5.36 9.82
N VAL A 516 3.97 -5.01 10.22
CA VAL A 516 5.17 -5.80 9.91
C VAL A 516 5.14 -7.18 10.59
N LEU A 517 4.34 -7.31 11.67
CA LEU A 517 4.14 -8.56 12.39
C LEU A 517 3.10 -9.49 11.75
N SER A 518 2.43 -9.07 10.69
CA SER A 518 1.42 -9.87 9.97
C SER A 518 1.98 -11.21 9.49
N ASP A 519 1.11 -12.21 9.42
CA ASP A 519 1.43 -13.47 8.75
C ASP A 519 1.28 -13.40 7.23
N PHE A 520 0.73 -12.31 6.73
CA PHE A 520 0.50 -12.08 5.30
C PHE A 520 1.50 -11.06 4.72
N PRO A 521 2.48 -11.47 3.89
CA PRO A 521 3.54 -10.60 3.37
C PRO A 521 3.09 -9.30 2.70
N PRO A 522 1.98 -9.24 1.94
CA PRO A 522 1.48 -7.96 1.42
C PRO A 522 1.14 -6.94 2.50
N THR A 523 0.57 -7.37 3.64
CA THR A 523 0.30 -6.51 4.79
C THR A 523 1.60 -6.06 5.46
N GLN A 524 2.60 -6.94 5.57
CA GLN A 524 3.93 -6.58 6.07
C GLN A 524 4.56 -5.47 5.21
N ARG A 525 4.51 -5.61 3.88
CA ARG A 525 5.03 -4.60 2.94
C ARG A 525 4.29 -3.27 3.08
N PHE A 526 2.97 -3.31 3.21
CA PHE A 526 2.16 -2.12 3.48
C PHE A 526 2.66 -1.39 4.74
N GLY A 527 2.85 -2.13 5.84
CA GLY A 527 3.39 -1.59 7.09
C GLY A 527 4.81 -1.03 6.95
N LEU A 528 5.70 -1.74 6.25
CA LEU A 528 7.08 -1.30 5.99
C LEU A 528 7.13 0.01 5.20
N VAL A 529 6.29 0.15 4.17
CA VAL A 529 6.19 1.38 3.36
C VAL A 529 5.80 2.56 4.24
N LEU A 530 4.77 2.41 5.07
CA LEU A 530 4.29 3.47 5.96
C LEU A 530 5.30 3.80 7.06
N LEU A 531 5.93 2.78 7.67
CA LEU A 531 6.98 2.95 8.66
C LEU A 531 8.18 3.73 8.09
N ALA A 532 8.67 3.32 6.93
CA ALA A 532 9.76 4.00 6.23
C ALA A 532 9.38 5.45 5.90
N GLY A 533 8.16 5.67 5.43
CA GLY A 533 7.64 6.99 5.14
C GLY A 533 7.61 7.92 6.34
N CYS A 534 7.16 7.46 7.50
CA CYS A 534 7.17 8.24 8.74
C CYS A 534 8.60 8.61 9.17
N ILE A 535 9.55 7.69 9.04
CA ILE A 535 10.97 7.99 9.36
C ILE A 535 11.52 9.08 8.43
N ILE A 536 11.24 8.97 7.14
CA ILE A 536 11.68 9.94 6.14
C ILE A 536 10.99 11.29 6.38
N ASP A 537 9.71 11.27 6.77
CA ASP A 537 8.95 12.49 7.09
C ASP A 537 9.55 13.25 8.26
N ILE A 538 9.91 12.58 9.35
CA ILE A 538 10.62 13.20 10.47
C ILE A 538 11.88 13.91 9.98
N LEU A 539 12.68 13.25 9.15
CA LEU A 539 13.92 13.81 8.62
C LEU A 539 13.65 15.00 7.69
N ALA A 540 12.65 14.88 6.81
CA ALA A 540 12.26 15.95 5.90
C ALA A 540 11.77 17.20 6.67
N ASN A 541 10.91 17.00 7.69
CA ASN A 541 10.32 18.09 8.47
C ASN A 541 11.31 18.79 9.39
N LEU A 542 12.21 18.04 10.03
CA LEU A 542 13.14 18.64 10.97
C LEU A 542 14.39 19.23 10.30
N PHE A 543 14.80 18.72 9.15
CA PHE A 543 16.06 19.10 8.52
C PHE A 543 15.88 19.81 7.18
N VAL A 544 15.08 19.27 6.27
CA VAL A 544 14.99 19.77 4.88
C VAL A 544 14.04 20.96 4.78
N LEU A 545 12.84 20.83 5.33
CA LEU A 545 11.81 21.86 5.24
C LEU A 545 12.26 23.21 5.85
N PRO A 546 12.86 23.27 7.07
CA PRO A 546 13.37 24.52 7.60
C PRO A 546 14.59 25.07 6.82
N LEU A 547 15.44 24.18 6.28
CA LEU A 547 16.58 24.61 5.46
C LEU A 547 16.11 25.34 4.20
N LEU A 548 15.18 24.75 3.47
CA LEU A 548 14.68 25.32 2.22
C LEU A 548 13.79 26.55 2.44
N GLY A 549 12.92 26.49 3.46
CA GLY A 549 11.99 27.60 3.78
C GLY A 549 12.67 28.81 4.39
N GLY A 550 13.72 28.59 5.20
CA GLY A 550 14.44 29.63 5.92
C GLY A 550 15.70 30.16 5.21
N ALA A 551 16.17 29.54 4.12
CA ALA A 551 17.37 29.97 3.41
C ALA A 551 17.24 31.40 2.92
N GLN A 552 18.03 32.29 3.52
CA GLN A 552 18.23 33.63 2.97
C GLN A 552 19.23 33.50 1.82
N TRP A 553 18.77 33.56 0.58
CA TRP A 553 19.66 33.91 -0.51
C TRP A 553 20.13 35.33 -0.21
N LYS A 554 21.39 35.47 0.23
CA LYS A 554 22.02 36.79 0.35
C LYS A 554 21.85 37.47 -1.01
N LYS A 555 20.98 38.47 -1.09
CA LYS A 555 21.08 39.46 -2.11
C LYS A 555 22.45 40.13 -1.87
N LYS A 556 23.45 39.80 -2.67
CA LYS A 556 24.61 40.65 -2.85
C LYS A 556 24.06 41.93 -3.47
N TYR A 557 23.98 42.97 -2.66
CA TYR A 557 23.99 44.32 -3.16
C TYR A 557 25.47 44.75 -3.33
#